data_71465d022c6cadba6a45b6552ed56e1a
#
_entry.id   71465d022c6cadba6a45b6552ed56e1a
#
_cell.length_a   1.000
_cell.length_b   1.000
_cell.length_c   1.000
_cell.angle_alpha   90.00
_cell.angle_beta   90.00
_cell.angle_gamma   90.00
#
_symmetry.space_group_name_H-M   'P 1'
#
loop_
_entity.id
_entity.type
_entity.pdbx_description
1 polymer ?
#
loop_
_entity_poly.entity_id
_entity_poly.type
_entity_poly.pdbx_seq_one_letter_code
_entity_poly.pdbx_strand_id
1 'polypeptide(L)'
;MKKKYLLLSLVIIPFLVGCGGGGSTSSVEGVLETNEDLLIVTSGEETDDEHEGSNNETAAATDSKYMLTAWNDLGMHCMDGNDYSVFSVLPPYNNLHAQLKDKNGDLITSGVTVTYQSTMGTDGKLNTTSSEANNGTMKTNFWDHVGDLFGTTLTQDVGLTGNPMSSTTAAPMTFNHNHQWWEAEGIPISPYNDDGSKNYYPLVKVTAKDTAGNILAQVDAVLPVSDEMDCKRCHASNSVADAKPSAGWVNDDNAQKDYKYNILRLHDDEEPNAVSDNLSALQAKGYNYDTNGLEATARAGTAILCVACHKSNALPGVGLELKPFTQAIHSKHGSVTDPISGMKLGDINNRESCYACHPGAATECLRGAMGDAKNPDGTAQMQCQSCHGTMQAVGHETRQGWLNQPNCQACHHDGKQEISAIDPATNTLRHVVDTRFATNLNTPATGLSLYRFSTGHGDLQCEACHGSTHAIYPAHEADNKVSLAVQGHAGTIAECAACHTTVPDTVTGGPHGMHPVGQSWIEDHEDVAEDNADQCKACHGSDYRGSVLSKTWTDRVFSVEDGQKSFPKGHKISCYDCHDGPNGD
;
A
#
# COMPACT_ATOMS: atom_id res chain seq x y z
N MET A 1 24.60 5.90 58.80
CA MET A 1 23.41 6.60 58.31
C MET A 1 22.73 5.68 57.33
N LYS A 2 21.48 5.39 57.49
CA LYS A 2 20.80 4.13 57.17
C LYS A 2 20.52 3.94 55.66
N LYS A 3 21.07 2.83 55.08
CA LYS A 3 20.63 2.27 53.81
C LYS A 3 19.31 1.52 54.03
N LYS A 4 18.28 1.85 53.23
CA LYS A 4 17.08 1.03 53.12
C LYS A 4 17.20 0.15 51.88
N TYR A 5 17.22 -1.16 52.08
CA TYR A 5 17.03 -2.17 51.05
C TYR A 5 15.52 -2.43 50.90
N LEU A 6 15.02 -2.35 49.67
CA LEU A 6 13.65 -2.76 49.35
C LEU A 6 13.73 -4.17 48.78
N LEU A 7 13.14 -5.13 49.48
CA LEU A 7 13.00 -6.52 49.05
C LEU A 7 11.86 -6.61 48.02
N LEU A 8 12.15 -7.15 46.87
CA LEU A 8 11.17 -7.53 45.87
C LEU A 8 10.71 -8.96 46.15
N SER A 9 9.47 -9.13 46.55
CA SER A 9 8.86 -10.45 46.78
C SER A 9 8.30 -11.01 45.45
N LEU A 10 8.90 -12.11 45.01
CA LEU A 10 8.45 -12.92 43.88
C LEU A 10 7.24 -13.78 44.34
N VAL A 11 6.07 -13.57 43.79
CA VAL A 11 4.90 -14.44 44.02
C VAL A 11 4.78 -15.40 42.86
N ILE A 12 5.04 -16.66 43.13
CA ILE A 12 4.81 -17.78 42.21
C ILE A 12 3.39 -18.31 42.48
N ILE A 13 2.51 -18.28 41.50
CA ILE A 13 1.18 -18.90 41.58
C ILE A 13 1.22 -20.20 40.73
N PRO A 14 0.90 -21.36 41.33
CA PRO A 14 0.81 -22.61 40.58
C PRO A 14 -0.53 -22.74 39.86
N PHE A 15 -0.48 -23.19 38.59
CA PHE A 15 -1.65 -23.60 37.83
C PHE A 15 -2.22 -24.91 38.36
N LEU A 16 -3.48 -24.89 38.75
CA LEU A 16 -4.31 -26.10 38.95
C LEU A 16 -5.36 -26.17 37.85
N VAL A 17 -5.32 -27.26 37.11
CA VAL A 17 -6.32 -27.62 36.11
C VAL A 17 -7.57 -28.17 36.83
N GLY A 18 -8.72 -27.61 36.48
CA GLY A 18 -10.02 -28.13 36.92
C GLY A 18 -11.10 -27.78 35.90
N CYS A 19 -11.68 -28.78 35.26
CA CYS A 19 -12.83 -28.69 34.36
C CYS A 19 -14.11 -28.33 35.12
N GLY A 20 -14.96 -27.49 34.52
CA GLY A 20 -16.37 -27.38 34.92
C GLY A 20 -16.98 -26.01 34.65
N GLY A 21 -17.99 -26.00 33.81
CA GLY A 21 -18.66 -24.94 33.11
C GLY A 21 -19.32 -23.81 33.91
N GLY A 22 -19.73 -22.80 33.19
CA GLY A 22 -20.71 -21.79 33.61
C GLY A 22 -20.17 -20.36 33.63
N GLY A 23 -20.73 -19.50 32.77
CA GLY A 23 -20.30 -18.15 32.45
C GLY A 23 -20.26 -17.17 33.62
N SER A 24 -19.43 -16.19 33.43
CA SER A 24 -19.66 -14.77 33.79
C SER A 24 -18.44 -13.96 33.39
N THR A 25 -18.69 -12.90 32.66
CA THR A 25 -17.75 -11.83 32.30
C THR A 25 -17.26 -11.13 33.58
N SER A 26 -15.95 -10.98 33.72
CA SER A 26 -15.37 -9.94 34.55
C SER A 26 -14.13 -9.38 33.88
N SER A 27 -14.25 -8.11 33.50
CA SER A 27 -13.18 -7.22 33.08
C SER A 27 -12.08 -7.15 34.13
N VAL A 28 -10.84 -7.37 33.73
CA VAL A 28 -9.67 -7.03 34.55
C VAL A 28 -9.01 -5.80 33.92
N GLU A 29 -9.25 -4.65 34.55
CA GLU A 29 -8.46 -3.44 34.31
C GLU A 29 -7.05 -3.66 34.88
N GLY A 30 -6.09 -3.83 33.98
CA GLY A 30 -4.67 -3.71 34.31
C GLY A 30 -4.18 -2.35 33.83
N VAL A 31 -3.90 -1.47 34.77
CA VAL A 31 -3.22 -0.18 34.53
C VAL A 31 -1.81 -0.49 34.02
N LEU A 32 -1.53 -0.22 32.76
CA LEU A 32 -0.18 -0.11 32.23
C LEU A 32 0.13 1.37 32.08
N GLU A 33 1.24 1.77 32.68
CA GLU A 33 1.79 3.12 32.57
C GLU A 33 2.04 3.44 31.09
N THR A 34 1.55 4.61 30.68
CA THR A 34 1.63 5.13 29.32
C THR A 34 3.05 5.48 28.94
N ASN A 35 3.65 4.73 28.03
CA ASN A 35 4.57 5.30 27.08
C ASN A 35 3.74 5.79 25.89
N GLU A 36 3.70 7.09 25.70
CA GLU A 36 3.05 7.76 24.59
C GLU A 36 3.76 7.41 23.29
N ASP A 37 3.35 6.35 22.59
CA ASP A 37 3.61 6.14 21.15
C ASP A 37 3.06 4.80 20.61
N LEU A 38 2.19 4.09 21.37
CA LEU A 38 1.64 2.83 20.87
C LEU A 38 0.10 2.86 20.87
N LEU A 39 -0.47 3.43 19.83
CA LEU A 39 -1.86 3.16 19.48
C LEU A 39 -1.93 1.75 18.85
N ILE A 40 -2.18 0.76 19.71
CA ILE A 40 -2.57 -0.57 19.26
C ILE A 40 -3.99 -0.46 18.72
N VAL A 41 -4.14 -0.47 17.40
CA VAL A 41 -5.42 -0.82 16.80
C VAL A 41 -5.55 -2.33 16.92
N THR A 42 -6.18 -2.79 17.98
CA THR A 42 -6.64 -4.17 18.08
C THR A 42 -7.69 -4.37 16.98
N SER A 43 -7.50 -5.38 16.14
CA SER A 43 -8.55 -5.91 15.29
C SER A 43 -9.73 -6.27 16.18
N GLY A 44 -10.75 -5.42 16.19
CA GLY A 44 -11.99 -5.68 16.90
C GLY A 44 -12.70 -6.84 16.23
N GLU A 45 -13.04 -7.84 17.00
CA GLU A 45 -14.08 -8.79 16.67
C GLU A 45 -15.36 -7.99 16.38
N GLU A 46 -15.99 -8.28 15.24
CA GLU A 46 -17.30 -7.73 14.89
C GLU A 46 -18.31 -8.18 15.97
N THR A 47 -18.67 -7.28 16.85
CA THR A 47 -19.91 -7.42 17.62
C THR A 47 -20.97 -6.65 16.86
N ASP A 48 -22.02 -7.35 16.44
CA ASP A 48 -23.27 -6.79 15.96
C ASP A 48 -23.84 -5.86 17.03
N ASP A 49 -23.65 -4.57 16.88
CA ASP A 49 -24.39 -3.56 17.61
C ASP A 49 -25.33 -2.87 16.61
N GLU A 50 -26.61 -3.20 16.73
CA GLU A 50 -27.70 -2.49 16.08
C GLU A 50 -27.72 -1.04 16.57
N HIS A 51 -27.12 -0.13 15.79
CA HIS A 51 -27.39 1.29 15.89
C HIS A 51 -28.36 1.72 14.79
N GLU A 52 -29.63 1.73 15.13
CA GLU A 52 -30.63 2.59 14.47
C GLU A 52 -30.19 4.05 14.63
N GLY A 53 -29.63 4.60 13.60
CA GLY A 53 -29.23 6.00 13.44
C GLY A 53 -29.41 6.41 11.98
N SER A 54 -30.67 6.65 11.59
CA SER A 54 -31.05 7.33 10.36
C SER A 54 -30.16 8.55 10.12
N ASN A 55 -29.32 8.48 9.10
CA ASN A 55 -29.05 9.57 8.17
C ASN A 55 -28.69 8.96 6.83
N ASN A 56 -29.70 8.74 6.04
CA ASN A 56 -29.65 8.41 4.63
C ASN A 56 -29.10 9.63 3.88
N GLU A 57 -27.79 9.87 3.91
CA GLU A 57 -27.09 10.48 2.81
C GLU A 57 -26.64 9.33 1.89
N THR A 58 -27.60 8.77 1.16
CA THR A 58 -27.34 8.22 -0.16
C THR A 58 -26.58 9.30 -0.88
N ALA A 59 -25.26 9.11 -1.05
CA ALA A 59 -24.53 9.80 -2.09
C ALA A 59 -25.31 9.48 -3.36
N ALA A 60 -26.11 10.43 -3.80
CA ALA A 60 -26.85 10.35 -5.04
C ALA A 60 -25.79 9.97 -6.08
N ALA A 61 -26.02 8.87 -6.78
CA ALA A 61 -25.37 8.61 -8.03
C ALA A 61 -25.58 9.91 -8.81
N THR A 62 -24.53 10.72 -8.86
CA THR A 62 -24.63 12.03 -9.49
C THR A 62 -25.02 11.73 -10.92
N ASP A 63 -26.02 12.43 -11.43
CA ASP A 63 -26.43 12.45 -12.84
C ASP A 63 -25.29 13.05 -13.70
N SER A 64 -24.06 12.71 -13.31
CA SER A 64 -22.82 13.15 -13.89
C SER A 64 -22.61 12.40 -15.20
N LYS A 65 -22.45 13.16 -16.27
CA LYS A 65 -22.11 12.63 -17.60
C LYS A 65 -20.68 12.07 -17.66
N TYR A 66 -19.92 12.14 -16.58
CA TYR A 66 -18.52 11.79 -16.53
C TYR A 66 -18.21 10.97 -15.27
N MET A 67 -17.27 10.05 -15.37
CA MET A 67 -16.67 9.33 -14.26
C MET A 67 -15.19 9.68 -14.14
N LEU A 68 -14.75 10.07 -12.96
CA LEU A 68 -13.35 10.32 -12.62
C LEU A 68 -12.86 9.23 -11.67
N THR A 69 -11.77 8.57 -12.02
CA THR A 69 -11.02 7.70 -11.12
C THR A 69 -9.68 8.33 -10.81
N ALA A 70 -9.17 8.09 -9.60
CA ALA A 70 -7.85 8.54 -9.20
C ALA A 70 -7.22 7.52 -8.25
N TRP A 71 -5.91 7.36 -8.35
CA TRP A 71 -5.14 6.41 -7.54
C TRP A 71 -3.71 6.92 -7.35
N ASN A 72 -3.03 6.41 -6.33
CA ASN A 72 -1.58 6.60 -6.20
C ASN A 72 -0.85 5.45 -6.89
N ASP A 73 0.39 5.68 -7.26
CA ASP A 73 1.16 4.76 -8.10
C ASP A 73 1.46 3.40 -7.43
N LEU A 74 2.16 3.41 -6.30
CA LEU A 74 2.64 2.18 -5.66
C LEU A 74 1.89 1.82 -4.38
N GLY A 75 0.94 2.61 -3.95
CA GLY A 75 0.31 2.48 -2.66
C GLY A 75 1.12 3.19 -1.57
N MET A 76 1.39 2.50 -0.47
CA MET A 76 2.09 3.05 0.67
C MET A 76 3.52 3.46 0.30
N HIS A 77 3.83 4.74 0.39
CA HIS A 77 5.18 5.26 0.28
C HIS A 77 5.85 5.32 1.66
N CYS A 78 7.13 4.95 1.70
CA CYS A 78 7.94 5.02 2.93
C CYS A 78 8.78 6.29 2.92
N MET A 79 8.82 7.00 4.03
CA MET A 79 9.78 8.07 4.29
C MET A 79 10.70 7.71 5.45
N ASP A 80 11.85 8.36 5.54
CA ASP A 80 12.95 8.02 6.46
C ASP A 80 12.73 8.51 7.91
N GLY A 81 11.51 8.60 8.36
CA GLY A 81 11.15 9.33 9.57
C GLY A 81 11.04 10.83 9.28
N ASN A 82 11.07 11.66 10.29
CA ASN A 82 10.94 13.11 10.16
C ASN A 82 12.28 13.87 10.10
N ASP A 83 13.39 13.24 10.47
CA ASP A 83 14.72 13.88 10.52
C ASP A 83 15.65 13.39 9.39
N TYR A 84 15.94 14.26 8.46
CA TYR A 84 16.83 14.06 7.30
C TYR A 84 18.26 14.57 7.52
N SER A 85 18.60 15.04 8.72
CA SER A 85 19.90 15.66 8.99
C SER A 85 21.08 14.69 8.97
N VAL A 86 20.85 13.39 9.11
CA VAL A 86 21.90 12.37 9.14
C VAL A 86 22.02 11.67 7.80
N PHE A 87 20.96 11.04 7.33
CA PHE A 87 20.92 10.46 5.99
C PHE A 87 19.49 10.38 5.43
N SER A 88 19.41 10.17 4.11
CA SER A 88 18.18 9.84 3.40
C SER A 88 18.34 8.59 2.53
N VAL A 89 17.32 7.76 2.52
CA VAL A 89 17.07 6.68 1.57
C VAL A 89 16.00 7.10 0.58
N LEU A 90 14.87 7.63 1.07
CA LEU A 90 13.71 8.06 0.30
C LEU A 90 13.20 9.43 0.77
N PRO A 91 12.95 10.38 -0.16
CA PRO A 91 12.30 11.64 0.15
C PRO A 91 10.82 11.44 0.54
N PRO A 92 10.20 12.41 1.23
CA PRO A 92 8.78 12.35 1.62
C PRO A 92 7.89 12.73 0.43
N TYR A 93 7.38 11.75 -0.33
CA TYR A 93 6.50 12.00 -1.48
C TYR A 93 5.55 10.84 -1.77
N ASN A 94 4.53 11.09 -2.59
CA ASN A 94 3.78 10.06 -3.31
C ASN A 94 3.38 10.60 -4.69
N ASN A 95 2.87 9.75 -5.56
CA ASN A 95 2.40 10.09 -6.90
C ASN A 95 0.87 9.98 -6.95
N LEU A 96 0.25 10.73 -7.85
CA LEU A 96 -1.20 10.69 -8.07
C LEU A 96 -1.49 10.62 -9.56
N HIS A 97 -2.31 9.65 -9.93
CA HIS A 97 -2.79 9.46 -11.30
C HIS A 97 -4.32 9.58 -11.35
N ALA A 98 -4.85 9.95 -12.51
CA ALA A 98 -6.29 10.06 -12.72
C ALA A 98 -6.68 9.80 -14.17
N GLN A 99 -7.86 9.20 -14.38
CA GLN A 99 -8.49 9.06 -15.69
C GLN A 99 -9.95 9.55 -15.63
N LEU A 100 -10.36 10.25 -16.69
CA LEU A 100 -11.73 10.76 -16.86
C LEU A 100 -12.40 10.03 -18.03
N LYS A 101 -13.59 9.50 -17.81
CA LYS A 101 -14.43 8.87 -18.83
C LYS A 101 -15.78 9.57 -18.95
N ASP A 102 -16.34 9.55 -20.13
CA ASP A 102 -17.75 9.88 -20.33
C ASP A 102 -18.65 8.67 -20.04
N LYS A 103 -19.96 8.86 -20.12
CA LYS A 103 -20.97 7.81 -19.88
C LYS A 103 -21.16 6.83 -21.05
N ASN A 104 -20.43 6.99 -22.14
CA ASN A 104 -20.34 5.99 -23.20
C ASN A 104 -19.17 5.02 -22.94
N GLY A 105 -18.33 5.33 -21.95
CA GLY A 105 -17.12 4.60 -21.63
C GLY A 105 -15.88 5.12 -22.37
N ASP A 106 -15.98 6.23 -23.11
CA ASP A 106 -14.87 6.80 -23.85
C ASP A 106 -13.93 7.60 -22.94
N LEU A 107 -12.63 7.40 -23.10
CA LEU A 107 -11.61 8.11 -22.34
C LEU A 107 -11.49 9.56 -22.83
N ILE A 108 -11.65 10.53 -21.94
CA ILE A 108 -11.48 11.95 -22.23
C ILE A 108 -10.02 12.34 -21.98
N THR A 109 -9.30 12.73 -23.02
CA THR A 109 -7.86 13.02 -22.96
C THR A 109 -7.50 14.46 -23.29
N SER A 110 -8.48 15.29 -23.67
CA SER A 110 -8.26 16.67 -24.07
C SER A 110 -9.46 17.56 -23.78
N GLY A 111 -9.26 18.89 -23.86
CA GLY A 111 -10.34 19.85 -23.59
C GLY A 111 -10.74 19.94 -22.12
N VAL A 112 -9.94 19.40 -21.22
CA VAL A 112 -10.18 19.41 -19.77
C VAL A 112 -8.91 19.76 -19.01
N THR A 113 -9.08 20.25 -17.80
CA THR A 113 -8.01 20.42 -16.81
C THR A 113 -8.32 19.53 -15.62
N VAL A 114 -7.30 18.84 -15.11
CA VAL A 114 -7.40 18.04 -13.89
C VAL A 114 -6.48 18.65 -12.84
N THR A 115 -6.99 18.78 -11.62
CA THR A 115 -6.28 19.38 -10.50
C THR A 115 -6.44 18.52 -9.26
N TYR A 116 -5.48 18.65 -8.32
CA TYR A 116 -5.57 18.03 -6.98
C TYR A 116 -5.48 19.10 -5.89
N GLN A 117 -6.11 18.87 -4.77
CA GLN A 117 -6.02 19.68 -3.56
C GLN A 117 -6.28 18.83 -2.32
N SER A 118 -5.79 19.25 -1.16
CA SER A 118 -6.09 18.58 0.10
C SER A 118 -7.59 18.62 0.40
N THR A 119 -8.13 17.54 0.93
CA THR A 119 -9.51 17.48 1.39
C THR A 119 -9.57 16.88 2.80
N MET A 120 -10.63 17.20 3.50
CA MET A 120 -10.83 16.82 4.89
C MET A 120 -11.11 15.31 5.00
N GLY A 121 -10.41 14.65 5.92
CA GLY A 121 -10.72 13.28 6.30
C GLY A 121 -12.05 13.16 7.06
N THR A 122 -12.49 11.94 7.32
CA THR A 122 -13.69 11.66 8.14
C THR A 122 -13.51 12.13 9.59
N ASP A 123 -12.27 12.28 10.04
CA ASP A 123 -11.88 12.83 11.34
C ASP A 123 -11.95 14.37 11.40
N GLY A 124 -12.33 15.03 10.30
CA GLY A 124 -12.42 16.49 10.20
C GLY A 124 -11.06 17.20 10.08
N LYS A 125 -9.97 16.46 9.77
CA LYS A 125 -8.60 16.99 9.72
C LYS A 125 -8.08 17.11 8.29
N LEU A 126 -7.11 18.00 8.11
CA LEU A 126 -6.42 18.26 6.85
C LEU A 126 -4.93 17.94 6.99
N ASN A 127 -4.29 17.63 5.86
CA ASN A 127 -2.85 17.56 5.72
C ASN A 127 -2.46 18.45 4.53
N THR A 128 -2.07 19.70 4.80
CA THR A 128 -1.83 20.73 3.78
C THR A 128 -0.37 21.19 3.70
N THR A 129 0.47 20.71 4.62
CA THR A 129 1.92 20.91 4.64
C THR A 129 2.62 19.59 4.92
N SER A 130 3.79 19.36 4.37
CA SER A 130 4.62 18.20 4.71
C SER A 130 5.78 18.56 5.65
N SER A 131 6.06 19.84 5.84
CA SER A 131 7.18 20.35 6.62
C SER A 131 6.87 20.59 8.09
N GLU A 132 5.81 21.34 8.38
CA GLU A 132 5.46 21.76 9.75
C GLU A 132 3.94 21.76 9.95
N ALA A 133 3.52 21.34 11.12
CA ALA A 133 2.12 21.42 11.57
C ALA A 133 1.78 22.83 12.09
N ASN A 134 0.49 23.17 12.14
CA ASN A 134 0.01 24.50 12.59
C ASN A 134 0.40 24.84 14.03
N ASN A 135 0.72 23.82 14.84
CA ASN A 135 1.17 23.99 16.23
C ASN A 135 2.71 24.15 16.35
N GLY A 136 3.44 24.23 15.22
CA GLY A 136 4.89 24.33 15.20
C GLY A 136 5.62 22.99 15.35
N THR A 137 4.90 21.87 15.33
CA THR A 137 5.53 20.54 15.32
C THR A 137 6.12 20.25 13.94
N MET A 138 7.41 19.92 13.90
CA MET A 138 8.08 19.51 12.67
C MET A 138 7.51 18.18 12.18
N LYS A 139 6.96 18.18 10.96
CA LYS A 139 6.53 16.96 10.25
C LYS A 139 7.72 16.31 9.55
N THR A 140 8.58 17.11 8.90
CA THR A 140 9.89 16.72 8.39
C THR A 140 10.78 17.95 8.15
N ASN A 141 12.09 17.78 8.34
CA ASN A 141 13.11 18.77 8.01
C ASN A 141 13.78 18.53 6.63
N PHE A 142 13.13 17.77 5.74
CA PHE A 142 13.70 17.41 4.43
C PHE A 142 14.22 18.62 3.66
N TRP A 143 13.47 19.73 3.63
CA TRP A 143 13.84 20.94 2.87
C TRP A 143 15.08 21.65 3.39
N ASP A 144 15.41 21.49 4.68
CA ASP A 144 16.65 22.03 5.27
C ASP A 144 17.88 21.29 4.76
N HIS A 145 17.72 20.03 4.31
CA HIS A 145 18.80 19.14 3.88
C HIS A 145 18.77 18.79 2.39
N VAL A 146 17.80 19.28 1.63
CA VAL A 146 17.69 18.99 0.19
C VAL A 146 18.92 19.41 -0.61
N GLY A 147 19.60 20.47 -0.17
CA GLY A 147 20.85 20.94 -0.76
C GLY A 147 21.97 19.90 -0.67
N ASP A 148 22.17 19.30 0.50
CA ASP A 148 23.17 18.26 0.73
C ASP A 148 22.81 16.96 0.01
N LEU A 149 21.51 16.60 0.02
CA LEU A 149 21.03 15.35 -0.51
C LEU A 149 20.95 15.34 -2.04
N PHE A 150 20.47 16.43 -2.65
CA PHE A 150 20.16 16.46 -4.09
C PHE A 150 20.84 17.61 -4.85
N GLY A 151 21.69 18.38 -4.19
CA GLY A 151 22.44 19.49 -4.82
C GLY A 151 21.54 20.61 -5.37
N THR A 152 20.32 20.75 -4.85
CA THR A 152 19.34 21.73 -5.31
C THR A 152 18.72 22.49 -4.15
N THR A 153 18.04 23.58 -4.46
CA THR A 153 17.25 24.34 -3.49
C THR A 153 15.79 24.24 -3.90
N LEU A 154 14.93 23.82 -2.99
CA LEU A 154 13.49 23.75 -3.21
C LEU A 154 12.78 24.73 -2.28
N THR A 155 11.67 25.27 -2.77
CA THR A 155 10.71 25.93 -1.87
C THR A 155 10.12 24.87 -0.94
N GLN A 156 9.90 25.23 0.31
CA GLN A 156 9.24 24.36 1.29
C GLN A 156 7.92 23.82 0.74
N ASP A 157 7.63 22.56 1.00
CA ASP A 157 6.46 21.83 0.49
C ASP A 157 6.35 21.73 -1.05
N VAL A 158 7.47 21.90 -1.77
CA VAL A 158 7.59 21.60 -3.20
C VAL A 158 8.50 20.39 -3.39
N GLY A 159 8.06 19.41 -4.18
CA GLY A 159 8.80 18.18 -4.44
C GLY A 159 9.92 18.35 -5.46
N LEU A 160 10.77 17.31 -5.57
CA LEU A 160 11.88 17.26 -6.52
C LEU A 160 11.44 17.39 -7.99
N THR A 161 10.21 17.01 -8.31
CA THR A 161 9.60 17.13 -9.63
C THR A 161 8.99 18.52 -9.91
N GLY A 162 8.91 19.38 -8.89
CA GLY A 162 8.28 20.69 -8.96
C GLY A 162 6.81 20.71 -8.58
N ASN A 163 6.18 19.56 -8.33
CA ASN A 163 4.81 19.51 -7.86
C ASN A 163 4.73 19.97 -6.39
N PRO A 164 3.76 20.83 -6.04
CA PRO A 164 3.58 21.25 -4.65
C PRO A 164 2.85 20.18 -3.83
N MET A 165 3.01 20.25 -2.51
CA MET A 165 2.15 19.56 -1.56
C MET A 165 0.69 19.89 -1.84
N SER A 166 -0.19 18.90 -1.67
CA SER A 166 -1.63 19.17 -1.73
C SER A 166 -2.02 20.16 -0.63
N SER A 167 -2.53 21.31 -1.02
CA SER A 167 -2.98 22.38 -0.12
C SER A 167 -4.48 22.66 -0.34
N THR A 168 -5.01 23.66 0.31
CA THR A 168 -6.38 24.13 0.04
C THR A 168 -6.52 24.81 -1.33
N THR A 169 -5.39 25.14 -1.97
CA THR A 169 -5.36 25.67 -3.35
C THR A 169 -5.11 24.52 -4.32
N ALA A 170 -5.94 24.42 -5.35
CA ALA A 170 -5.82 23.37 -6.36
C ALA A 170 -4.54 23.53 -7.19
N ALA A 171 -3.76 22.45 -7.30
CA ALA A 171 -2.58 22.33 -8.14
C ALA A 171 -2.90 21.52 -9.42
N PRO A 172 -2.30 21.87 -10.57
CA PRO A 172 -2.57 21.17 -11.82
C PRO A 172 -1.91 19.78 -11.87
N MET A 173 -2.55 18.86 -12.57
CA MET A 173 -1.96 17.60 -13.03
C MET A 173 -1.59 17.71 -14.51
N THR A 174 -0.55 17.00 -14.92
CA THR A 174 -0.07 16.96 -16.31
C THR A 174 -0.64 15.72 -17.02
N PHE A 175 -1.07 15.86 -18.28
CA PHE A 175 -1.52 14.70 -19.04
C PHE A 175 -0.34 13.93 -19.64
N ASN A 176 -0.22 12.64 -19.32
CA ASN A 176 0.76 11.71 -19.86
C ASN A 176 0.18 10.99 -21.09
N HIS A 177 0.66 11.36 -22.29
CA HIS A 177 0.18 10.79 -23.56
C HIS A 177 0.57 9.31 -23.76
N ASN A 178 1.62 8.83 -23.09
CA ASN A 178 2.06 7.43 -23.24
C ASN A 178 1.17 6.48 -22.46
N HIS A 179 0.66 6.92 -21.31
CA HIS A 179 -0.16 6.12 -20.39
C HIS A 179 -1.63 6.52 -20.42
N GLN A 180 -1.99 7.60 -21.12
CA GLN A 180 -3.36 8.08 -21.25
C GLN A 180 -4.01 8.42 -19.91
N TRP A 181 -3.26 9.07 -19.01
CA TRP A 181 -3.73 9.56 -17.70
C TRP A 181 -3.22 10.96 -17.38
N TRP A 182 -3.84 11.63 -16.41
CA TRP A 182 -3.26 12.79 -15.74
C TRP A 182 -2.39 12.32 -14.58
N GLU A 183 -1.27 12.98 -14.39
CA GLU A 183 -0.32 12.64 -13.34
C GLU A 183 0.18 13.88 -12.59
N ALA A 184 0.47 13.70 -11.29
CA ALA A 184 1.28 14.57 -10.47
C ALA A 184 2.24 13.69 -9.68
N GLU A 185 3.49 13.64 -10.15
CA GLU A 185 4.52 12.81 -9.54
C GLU A 185 5.32 13.59 -8.50
N GLY A 186 5.78 12.90 -7.45
CA GLY A 186 6.63 13.49 -6.43
C GLY A 186 5.95 14.56 -5.59
N ILE A 187 4.63 14.43 -5.34
CA ILE A 187 3.89 15.31 -4.44
C ILE A 187 4.45 15.13 -3.02
N PRO A 188 5.01 16.16 -2.37
CA PRO A 188 5.45 16.02 -0.98
C PRO A 188 4.29 15.64 -0.07
N ILE A 189 4.55 14.68 0.83
CA ILE A 189 3.55 14.22 1.79
C ILE A 189 4.26 13.68 3.03
N SER A 190 3.65 13.83 4.19
CA SER A 190 4.08 13.22 5.45
C SER A 190 2.88 12.62 6.19
N PRO A 191 3.07 11.63 7.07
CA PRO A 191 1.98 10.95 7.76
C PRO A 191 1.47 11.74 8.98
N TYR A 192 1.33 13.06 8.84
CA TYR A 192 0.88 13.95 9.91
C TYR A 192 -0.11 14.99 9.39
N ASN A 193 -1.26 15.08 10.04
CA ASN A 193 -2.20 16.17 9.81
C ASN A 193 -1.63 17.52 10.25
N ASP A 194 -2.32 18.60 9.90
CA ASP A 194 -1.90 19.96 10.24
C ASP A 194 -1.94 20.28 11.74
N ASP A 195 -2.63 19.46 12.52
CA ASP A 195 -2.62 19.53 13.99
C ASP A 195 -1.49 18.70 14.64
N GLY A 196 -0.67 18.01 13.84
CA GLY A 196 0.41 17.15 14.28
C GLY A 196 -0.02 15.70 14.60
N SER A 197 -1.29 15.36 14.49
CA SER A 197 -1.75 13.98 14.68
C SER A 197 -1.33 13.08 13.51
N LYS A 198 -1.10 11.79 13.79
CA LYS A 198 -0.77 10.79 12.76
C LYS A 198 -1.92 10.58 11.80
N ASN A 199 -1.59 10.50 10.51
CA ASN A 199 -2.49 10.13 9.43
C ASN A 199 -1.71 9.50 8.29
N TYR A 200 -1.79 8.19 8.15
CA TYR A 200 -1.10 7.44 7.10
C TYR A 200 -1.86 7.45 5.76
N TYR A 201 -3.11 7.93 5.74
CA TYR A 201 -4.00 7.96 4.58
C TYR A 201 -4.60 9.35 4.33
N PRO A 202 -3.76 10.40 4.17
CA PRO A 202 -4.26 11.73 3.88
C PRO A 202 -5.02 11.74 2.55
N LEU A 203 -6.11 12.52 2.51
CA LEU A 203 -7.00 12.60 1.35
C LEU A 203 -6.67 13.79 0.47
N VAL A 204 -6.80 13.58 -0.83
CA VAL A 204 -6.77 14.61 -1.86
C VAL A 204 -8.02 14.54 -2.71
N LYS A 205 -8.60 15.70 -3.00
CA LYS A 205 -9.70 15.84 -3.96
C LYS A 205 -9.14 16.09 -5.34
N VAL A 206 -9.47 15.21 -6.26
CA VAL A 206 -9.17 15.37 -7.69
C VAL A 206 -10.39 15.96 -8.39
N THR A 207 -10.19 16.99 -9.20
CA THR A 207 -11.27 17.70 -9.90
C THR A 207 -10.94 17.83 -11.37
N ALA A 208 -11.84 17.34 -12.22
CA ALA A 208 -11.81 17.57 -13.66
C ALA A 208 -12.76 18.71 -14.05
N LYS A 209 -12.29 19.64 -14.87
CA LYS A 209 -13.06 20.81 -15.37
C LYS A 209 -12.95 20.90 -16.87
N ASP A 210 -14.02 21.39 -17.52
CA ASP A 210 -14.01 21.77 -18.94
C ASP A 210 -13.24 23.08 -19.17
N THR A 211 -13.11 23.46 -20.43
CA THR A 211 -12.43 24.71 -20.83
C THR A 211 -13.13 25.98 -20.37
N ALA A 212 -14.41 25.90 -20.01
CA ALA A 212 -15.18 27.02 -19.43
C ALA A 212 -15.03 27.09 -17.90
N GLY A 213 -14.38 26.10 -17.27
CA GLY A 213 -14.18 26.03 -15.84
C GLY A 213 -15.31 25.30 -15.09
N ASN A 214 -16.28 24.73 -15.80
CA ASN A 214 -17.33 23.93 -15.16
C ASN A 214 -16.75 22.60 -14.67
N ILE A 215 -17.16 22.17 -13.48
CA ILE A 215 -16.76 20.88 -12.92
C ILE A 215 -17.48 19.77 -13.69
N LEU A 216 -16.71 18.84 -14.25
CA LEU A 216 -17.22 17.64 -14.92
C LEU A 216 -17.38 16.48 -13.94
N ALA A 217 -16.37 16.25 -13.10
CA ALA A 217 -16.39 15.23 -12.07
C ALA A 217 -15.37 15.56 -10.95
N GLN A 218 -15.62 15.01 -9.77
CA GLN A 218 -14.72 15.09 -8.61
C GLN A 218 -14.67 13.75 -7.90
N VAL A 219 -13.50 13.43 -7.34
CA VAL A 219 -13.32 12.24 -6.50
C VAL A 219 -12.28 12.52 -5.43
N ASP A 220 -12.45 11.92 -4.26
CA ASP A 220 -11.41 11.92 -3.23
C ASP A 220 -10.57 10.65 -3.38
N ALA A 221 -9.25 10.82 -3.32
CA ALA A 221 -8.28 9.72 -3.36
C ALA A 221 -7.32 9.84 -2.18
N VAL A 222 -6.67 8.74 -1.81
CA VAL A 222 -5.65 8.75 -0.77
C VAL A 222 -4.25 8.92 -1.37
N LEU A 223 -3.35 9.56 -0.59
CA LEU A 223 -1.90 9.55 -0.83
C LEU A 223 -1.21 8.87 0.35
N PRO A 224 -1.20 7.51 0.41
CA PRO A 224 -0.72 6.79 1.56
C PRO A 224 0.78 6.98 1.75
N VAL A 225 1.18 7.26 3.00
CA VAL A 225 2.58 7.51 3.37
C VAL A 225 2.83 7.01 4.79
N SER A 226 4.00 6.43 5.02
CA SER A 226 4.40 5.93 6.35
C SER A 226 5.82 6.33 6.69
N ASP A 227 6.05 6.64 7.96
CA ASP A 227 7.37 6.83 8.57
C ASP A 227 7.82 5.59 9.38
N GLU A 228 7.21 4.43 9.13
CA GLU A 228 7.48 3.18 9.82
C GLU A 228 8.66 2.38 9.22
N MET A 229 9.58 2.98 8.49
CA MET A 229 10.81 2.31 8.09
C MET A 229 11.68 2.08 9.33
N ASP A 230 11.55 0.89 9.95
CA ASP A 230 11.99 0.65 11.32
C ASP A 230 13.41 0.05 11.41
N CYS A 231 14.43 0.75 10.95
CA CYS A 231 15.82 0.37 11.18
C CYS A 231 16.20 0.40 12.68
N LYS A 232 15.51 1.22 13.48
CA LYS A 232 15.77 1.40 14.92
C LYS A 232 15.61 0.10 15.73
N ARG A 233 14.76 -0.85 15.27
CA ARG A 233 14.58 -2.17 15.91
C ARG A 233 15.91 -2.86 16.22
N CYS A 234 16.86 -2.79 15.28
CA CYS A 234 18.17 -3.43 15.41
C CYS A 234 19.31 -2.43 15.62
N HIS A 235 19.21 -1.23 15.03
CA HIS A 235 20.30 -0.26 15.00
C HIS A 235 20.19 0.84 16.05
N ALA A 236 19.13 0.92 16.84
CA ALA A 236 19.11 1.81 18.01
C ALA A 236 20.17 1.38 19.02
N SER A 237 20.74 2.33 19.75
CA SER A 237 21.75 2.05 20.77
C SER A 237 21.24 1.07 21.81
N ASN A 238 22.07 0.06 22.11
CA ASN A 238 21.78 -1.01 23.05
C ASN A 238 20.66 -2.00 22.65
N SER A 239 20.28 -2.04 21.37
CA SER A 239 19.29 -2.99 20.85
C SER A 239 19.88 -4.38 20.58
N VAL A 240 20.31 -4.67 19.37
CA VAL A 240 20.82 -5.99 18.96
C VAL A 240 22.34 -6.00 18.90
N ALA A 241 22.98 -6.92 19.65
CA ALA A 241 24.43 -6.96 19.78
C ALA A 241 25.18 -7.09 18.44
N ASP A 242 24.61 -7.85 17.48
CA ASP A 242 25.20 -8.07 16.16
C ASP A 242 25.17 -6.80 15.26
N ALA A 243 24.33 -5.83 15.60
CA ALA A 243 24.26 -4.53 14.92
C ALA A 243 25.15 -3.45 15.59
N LYS A 244 25.89 -3.83 16.64
CA LYS A 244 26.72 -2.88 17.38
C LYS A 244 28.00 -2.55 16.59
N PRO A 245 28.26 -1.27 16.29
CA PRO A 245 29.52 -0.85 15.67
C PRO A 245 30.75 -1.20 16.54
N SER A 246 31.91 -1.39 15.92
CA SER A 246 33.15 -1.75 16.60
C SER A 246 33.60 -0.70 17.64
N ALA A 247 33.38 0.57 17.34
CA ALA A 247 33.63 1.69 18.25
C ALA A 247 32.57 1.87 19.35
N GLY A 248 31.57 0.99 19.40
CA GLY A 248 30.45 1.07 20.35
C GLY A 248 29.25 1.87 19.83
N TRP A 249 28.16 1.80 20.59
CA TRP A 249 26.94 2.55 20.29
C TRP A 249 27.15 4.06 20.40
N VAL A 250 26.40 4.80 19.57
CA VAL A 250 26.45 6.27 19.53
C VAL A 250 25.81 6.88 20.79
N ASN A 251 24.67 6.35 21.22
CA ASN A 251 23.86 6.86 22.34
C ASN A 251 23.49 8.35 22.16
N ASP A 252 22.92 8.68 21.02
CA ASP A 252 22.40 10.03 20.76
C ASP A 252 21.06 10.22 21.48
N ASP A 253 20.85 11.41 22.05
CA ASP A 253 19.59 11.74 22.76
C ASP A 253 18.39 11.83 21.82
N ASN A 254 18.60 12.12 20.53
CA ASN A 254 17.58 12.10 19.51
C ASN A 254 17.47 10.68 18.90
N ALA A 255 16.36 10.00 19.19
CA ALA A 255 16.11 8.64 18.74
C ALA A 255 16.17 8.46 17.20
N GLN A 256 15.79 9.48 16.44
CA GLN A 256 15.89 9.45 14.96
C GLN A 256 17.36 9.52 14.49
N LYS A 257 18.20 10.26 15.19
CA LYS A 257 19.63 10.37 14.89
C LYS A 257 20.43 9.18 15.40
N ASP A 258 20.04 8.64 16.54
CA ASP A 258 20.77 7.54 17.22
C ASP A 258 20.97 6.34 16.28
N TYR A 259 19.89 5.73 15.79
CA TYR A 259 20.01 4.58 14.92
C TYR A 259 20.66 4.92 13.57
N LYS A 260 20.43 6.14 13.05
CA LYS A 260 21.02 6.59 11.79
C LYS A 260 22.54 6.72 11.91
N TYR A 261 23.05 7.31 12.98
CA TYR A 261 24.50 7.35 13.23
C TYR A 261 25.10 5.97 13.49
N ASN A 262 24.39 5.08 14.20
CA ASN A 262 24.84 3.70 14.36
C ASN A 262 24.97 2.97 13.03
N ILE A 263 24.03 3.18 12.09
CA ILE A 263 24.11 2.62 10.73
C ILE A 263 25.33 3.17 9.98
N LEU A 264 25.56 4.49 9.99
CA LEU A 264 26.71 5.09 9.31
C LEU A 264 28.04 4.58 9.91
N ARG A 265 28.13 4.51 11.25
CA ARG A 265 29.32 3.98 11.94
C ARG A 265 29.58 2.51 11.59
N LEU A 266 28.52 1.69 11.52
CA LEU A 266 28.65 0.29 11.12
C LEU A 266 29.04 0.16 9.65
N HIS A 267 28.52 1.03 8.78
CA HIS A 267 28.93 1.08 7.37
C HIS A 267 30.42 1.44 7.23
N ASP A 268 30.90 2.44 7.99
CA ASP A 268 32.30 2.85 7.99
C ASP A 268 33.22 1.74 8.55
N ASP A 269 32.75 0.94 9.52
CA ASP A 269 33.46 -0.24 10.03
C ASP A 269 33.64 -1.32 8.95
N GLU A 270 32.61 -1.58 8.16
CA GLU A 270 32.61 -2.63 7.14
C GLU A 270 33.27 -2.20 5.83
N GLU A 271 33.12 -0.93 5.47
CA GLU A 271 33.59 -0.33 4.21
C GLU A 271 34.43 0.94 4.49
N PRO A 272 35.59 0.81 5.20
CA PRO A 272 36.33 1.97 5.72
C PRO A 272 36.88 2.90 4.64
N ASN A 273 36.99 2.44 3.41
CA ASN A 273 37.48 3.24 2.28
C ASN A 273 36.37 3.69 1.32
N ALA A 274 35.10 3.47 1.65
CA ALA A 274 34.01 3.74 0.72
C ALA A 274 34.02 5.16 0.18
N VAL A 275 34.26 6.16 1.02
CA VAL A 275 34.35 7.57 0.61
C VAL A 275 35.66 7.86 -0.09
N SER A 276 36.81 7.45 0.47
CA SER A 276 38.13 7.76 -0.08
C SER A 276 38.35 7.18 -1.48
N ASP A 277 37.91 5.94 -1.71
CA ASP A 277 38.05 5.27 -3.00
C ASP A 277 37.18 5.90 -4.10
N ASN A 278 36.09 6.57 -3.70
CA ASN A 278 35.13 7.17 -4.61
C ASN A 278 35.13 8.72 -4.58
N LEU A 279 36.03 9.34 -3.82
CA LEU A 279 36.01 10.78 -3.52
C LEU A 279 35.87 11.66 -4.76
N SER A 280 36.76 11.45 -5.76
CA SER A 280 36.77 12.28 -6.97
C SER A 280 35.48 12.14 -7.78
N ALA A 281 34.88 10.94 -7.81
CA ALA A 281 33.64 10.68 -8.52
C ALA A 281 32.44 11.28 -7.76
N LEU A 282 32.43 11.20 -6.43
CA LEU A 282 31.42 11.85 -5.58
C LEU A 282 31.45 13.36 -5.75
N GLN A 283 32.66 13.98 -5.69
CA GLN A 283 32.83 15.40 -5.89
C GLN A 283 32.40 15.87 -7.28
N ALA A 284 32.66 15.08 -8.32
CA ALA A 284 32.18 15.35 -9.68
C ALA A 284 30.64 15.35 -9.80
N LYS A 285 29.96 14.66 -8.90
CA LYS A 285 28.49 14.63 -8.77
C LYS A 285 27.95 15.65 -7.77
N GLY A 286 28.83 16.44 -7.11
CA GLY A 286 28.45 17.46 -6.15
C GLY A 286 28.44 17.02 -4.69
N TYR A 287 28.80 15.77 -4.38
CA TYR A 287 28.84 15.24 -3.02
C TYR A 287 30.24 15.43 -2.39
N ASN A 288 30.30 16.22 -1.32
CA ASN A 288 31.55 16.55 -0.62
C ASN A 288 31.64 15.82 0.73
N TYR A 289 31.75 14.50 0.67
CA TYR A 289 31.85 13.66 1.88
C TYR A 289 33.27 13.64 2.45
N ASP A 290 33.36 13.53 3.78
CA ASP A 290 34.62 13.49 4.50
C ASP A 290 35.31 12.14 4.30
N THR A 291 36.61 12.11 4.01
CA THR A 291 37.41 10.91 3.82
C THR A 291 37.58 10.06 5.10
N ASN A 292 37.24 10.62 6.27
CA ASN A 292 37.17 9.88 7.52
C ASN A 292 35.87 9.04 7.69
N GLY A 293 34.97 9.06 6.71
CA GLY A 293 33.78 8.22 6.66
C GLY A 293 32.46 8.98 6.63
N LEU A 294 31.39 8.20 6.52
CA LEU A 294 30.03 8.71 6.43
C LEU A 294 29.55 9.31 7.76
N GLU A 295 29.87 8.66 8.90
CA GLU A 295 29.55 9.21 10.22
C GLU A 295 30.21 10.58 10.42
N ALA A 296 31.49 10.70 10.07
CA ALA A 296 32.22 11.98 10.18
C ALA A 296 31.58 13.06 9.31
N THR A 297 31.18 12.73 8.09
CA THR A 297 30.48 13.62 7.18
C THR A 297 29.16 14.13 7.79
N ALA A 298 28.31 13.21 8.28
CA ALA A 298 27.02 13.59 8.86
C ALA A 298 27.18 14.40 10.17
N ARG A 299 28.18 14.09 10.99
CA ARG A 299 28.48 14.88 12.20
C ARG A 299 29.01 16.28 11.89
N ALA A 300 29.63 16.45 10.73
CA ALA A 300 30.01 17.78 10.24
C ALA A 300 28.83 18.60 9.71
N GLY A 301 27.62 18.02 9.67
CA GLY A 301 26.39 18.68 9.28
C GLY A 301 25.99 18.48 7.81
N THR A 302 26.66 17.57 7.08
CA THR A 302 26.31 17.22 5.70
C THR A 302 25.50 15.93 5.68
N ALA A 303 24.23 15.99 5.31
CA ALA A 303 23.37 14.82 5.24
C ALA A 303 23.82 13.85 4.13
N ILE A 304 23.79 12.55 4.42
CA ILE A 304 24.21 11.50 3.49
C ILE A 304 23.03 11.05 2.64
N LEU A 305 23.20 11.04 1.33
CA LEU A 305 22.29 10.37 0.41
C LEU A 305 22.84 8.98 0.07
N CYS A 306 22.16 7.91 0.49
CA CYS A 306 22.66 6.55 0.24
C CYS A 306 22.86 6.26 -1.25
N VAL A 307 21.99 6.82 -2.09
CA VAL A 307 22.08 6.69 -3.55
C VAL A 307 23.08 7.64 -4.20
N ALA A 308 23.81 8.43 -3.43
CA ALA A 308 25.01 9.10 -3.95
C ALA A 308 26.08 8.09 -4.39
N CYS A 309 26.12 6.92 -3.76
CA CYS A 309 27.00 5.80 -4.13
C CYS A 309 26.21 4.67 -4.79
N HIS A 310 25.12 4.23 -4.17
CA HIS A 310 24.33 3.09 -4.61
C HIS A 310 23.36 3.44 -5.73
N LYS A 311 23.19 2.52 -6.69
CA LYS A 311 22.15 2.63 -7.70
C LYS A 311 20.76 2.59 -7.04
N SER A 312 19.87 3.50 -7.43
CA SER A 312 18.46 3.52 -7.01
C SER A 312 17.53 3.21 -8.18
N ASN A 313 16.48 2.43 -7.92
CA ASN A 313 15.40 2.24 -8.88
C ASN A 313 14.41 3.43 -8.86
N ALA A 314 14.27 4.10 -7.73
CA ALA A 314 13.38 5.26 -7.58
C ALA A 314 14.01 6.57 -8.11
N LEU A 315 15.34 6.66 -8.11
CA LEU A 315 16.10 7.85 -8.49
C LEU A 315 17.20 7.47 -9.50
N PRO A 316 16.85 7.01 -10.71
CA PRO A 316 17.84 6.56 -11.70
C PRO A 316 18.74 7.72 -12.14
N GLY A 317 20.03 7.44 -12.33
CA GLY A 317 21.04 8.43 -12.76
C GLY A 317 21.56 9.36 -11.67
N VAL A 318 21.04 9.24 -10.45
CA VAL A 318 21.57 9.94 -9.27
C VAL A 318 22.80 9.20 -8.75
N GLY A 319 23.84 9.93 -8.41
CA GLY A 319 25.07 9.38 -7.81
C GLY A 319 25.94 8.55 -8.74
N LEU A 320 26.69 7.59 -8.16
CA LEU A 320 27.70 6.78 -8.85
C LEU A 320 27.16 5.50 -9.45
N GLU A 321 25.93 5.13 -9.11
CA GLU A 321 25.26 3.90 -9.57
C GLU A 321 26.07 2.61 -9.31
N LEU A 322 26.75 2.53 -8.16
CA LEU A 322 27.45 1.32 -7.71
C LEU A 322 26.43 0.21 -7.40
N LYS A 323 26.83 -0.81 -6.64
CA LYS A 323 25.96 -1.92 -6.24
C LYS A 323 24.56 -1.40 -5.86
N PRO A 324 23.47 -1.94 -6.46
CA PRO A 324 22.11 -1.47 -6.18
C PRO A 324 21.80 -1.45 -4.69
N PHE A 325 21.19 -0.37 -4.21
CA PHE A 325 20.86 -0.19 -2.80
C PHE A 325 19.98 -1.33 -2.26
N THR A 326 18.95 -1.71 -3.05
CA THR A 326 18.09 -2.86 -2.74
C THR A 326 18.90 -4.14 -2.57
N GLN A 327 19.88 -4.40 -3.45
CA GLN A 327 20.78 -5.55 -3.34
C GLN A 327 21.65 -5.45 -2.08
N ALA A 328 22.25 -4.30 -1.83
CA ALA A 328 23.14 -4.10 -0.67
C ALA A 328 22.41 -4.40 0.65
N ILE A 329 21.24 -3.82 0.85
CA ILE A 329 20.43 -3.98 2.08
C ILE A 329 19.95 -5.42 2.23
N HIS A 330 19.25 -5.97 1.24
CA HIS A 330 18.58 -7.26 1.39
C HIS A 330 19.55 -8.44 1.43
N SER A 331 20.64 -8.41 0.62
CA SER A 331 21.66 -9.47 0.69
C SER A 331 22.36 -9.52 2.05
N LYS A 332 22.63 -8.37 2.66
CA LYS A 332 23.26 -8.27 3.98
C LYS A 332 22.36 -8.81 5.08
N HIS A 333 21.09 -8.39 5.08
CA HIS A 333 20.15 -8.71 6.15
C HIS A 333 19.50 -10.10 6.02
N GLY A 334 19.56 -10.75 4.87
CA GLY A 334 18.96 -12.08 4.67
C GLY A 334 19.47 -13.17 5.61
N SER A 335 20.70 -13.04 6.12
CA SER A 335 21.30 -13.98 7.10
C SER A 335 21.15 -13.54 8.55
N VAL A 336 20.66 -12.34 8.81
CA VAL A 336 20.48 -11.78 10.16
C VAL A 336 19.32 -12.49 10.87
N THR A 337 19.47 -12.74 12.16
CA THR A 337 18.39 -13.29 13.00
C THR A 337 17.47 -12.16 13.45
N ASP A 338 16.19 -12.30 13.15
CA ASP A 338 15.16 -11.40 13.65
C ASP A 338 15.06 -11.53 15.18
N PRO A 339 15.23 -10.44 15.94
CA PRO A 339 15.20 -10.51 17.40
C PRO A 339 13.82 -10.88 17.98
N ILE A 340 12.75 -10.77 17.20
CA ILE A 340 11.39 -11.08 17.66
C ILE A 340 11.07 -12.54 17.39
N SER A 341 11.20 -13.00 16.14
CA SER A 341 10.83 -14.37 15.76
C SER A 341 11.92 -15.40 16.09
N GLY A 342 13.18 -14.97 16.26
CA GLY A 342 14.34 -15.85 16.38
C GLY A 342 14.72 -16.58 15.10
N MET A 343 14.01 -16.37 13.99
CA MET A 343 14.31 -16.93 12.67
C MET A 343 15.22 -15.99 11.88
N LYS A 344 15.83 -16.49 10.80
CA LYS A 344 16.52 -15.61 9.85
C LYS A 344 15.50 -14.72 9.13
N LEU A 345 15.85 -13.45 8.88
CA LEU A 345 15.00 -12.54 8.10
C LEU A 345 14.77 -13.05 6.67
N GLY A 346 15.71 -13.80 6.12
CA GLY A 346 15.57 -14.43 4.80
C GLY A 346 14.94 -15.81 4.80
N ASP A 347 14.53 -16.36 5.95
CA ASP A 347 13.85 -17.65 6.01
C ASP A 347 12.44 -17.53 5.40
N ILE A 348 12.09 -18.48 4.52
CA ILE A 348 10.76 -18.49 3.88
C ILE A 348 9.63 -18.66 4.89
N ASN A 349 9.91 -19.28 6.03
CA ASN A 349 8.93 -19.48 7.09
C ASN A 349 8.79 -18.25 8.01
N ASN A 350 9.71 -17.30 7.94
CA ASN A 350 9.57 -16.01 8.62
C ASN A 350 8.67 -15.08 7.78
N ARG A 351 7.37 -15.35 7.80
CA ARG A 351 6.39 -14.72 6.93
C ARG A 351 6.26 -13.21 7.16
N GLU A 352 6.52 -12.75 8.37
CA GLU A 352 6.44 -11.35 8.80
C GLU A 352 7.77 -10.59 8.65
N SER A 353 8.84 -11.24 8.16
CA SER A 353 10.20 -10.68 8.15
C SER A 353 10.32 -9.34 7.42
N CYS A 354 9.54 -9.11 6.37
CA CYS A 354 9.57 -7.86 5.60
C CYS A 354 9.12 -6.66 6.45
N TYR A 355 8.17 -6.88 7.35
CA TYR A 355 7.68 -5.85 8.28
C TYR A 355 8.69 -5.49 9.39
N ALA A 356 9.82 -6.18 9.47
CA ALA A 356 10.91 -5.74 10.33
C ALA A 356 11.53 -4.39 9.90
N CYS A 357 11.37 -4.02 8.62
CA CYS A 357 11.93 -2.79 8.04
C CYS A 357 10.90 -1.98 7.25
N HIS A 358 10.00 -2.67 6.51
CA HIS A 358 8.97 -2.03 5.72
C HIS A 358 7.74 -1.70 6.55
N PRO A 359 6.91 -0.70 6.15
CA PRO A 359 5.71 -0.33 6.87
C PRO A 359 4.79 -1.52 7.10
N GLY A 360 4.46 -1.82 8.33
CA GLY A 360 3.68 -2.99 8.63
C GLY A 360 3.14 -3.09 10.05
N ALA A 361 3.75 -2.38 11.00
CA ALA A 361 3.31 -2.44 12.40
C ALA A 361 1.92 -1.79 12.59
N ALA A 362 1.70 -0.60 12.03
CA ALA A 362 0.43 0.11 12.10
C ALA A 362 -0.20 0.32 10.72
N THR A 363 0.62 0.49 9.67
CA THR A 363 0.13 0.85 8.34
C THR A 363 -0.12 -0.33 7.42
N GLU A 364 0.55 -1.46 7.61
CA GLU A 364 0.45 -2.69 6.81
C GLU A 364 0.33 -2.46 5.30
N CYS A 365 1.44 -2.61 4.56
CA CYS A 365 1.43 -2.46 3.11
C CYS A 365 0.52 -3.47 2.41
N LEU A 366 0.42 -4.70 2.92
CA LEU A 366 -0.44 -5.73 2.35
C LEU A 366 -1.79 -5.74 3.06
N ARG A 367 -2.80 -5.23 2.38
CA ARG A 367 -4.16 -5.01 2.91
C ARG A 367 -5.23 -5.56 1.97
N GLY A 368 -6.48 -5.42 2.39
CA GLY A 368 -7.66 -5.78 1.59
C GLY A 368 -7.69 -7.25 1.24
N ALA A 369 -8.18 -7.58 0.06
CA ALA A 369 -8.40 -8.97 -0.37
C ALA A 369 -7.14 -9.86 -0.30
N MET A 370 -5.96 -9.29 -0.56
CA MET A 370 -4.71 -10.03 -0.46
C MET A 370 -4.26 -10.25 0.99
N GLY A 371 -4.37 -9.24 1.83
CA GLY A 371 -4.03 -9.33 3.26
C GLY A 371 -5.03 -10.17 4.06
N ASP A 372 -6.28 -10.18 3.64
CA ASP A 372 -7.37 -10.91 4.31
C ASP A 372 -7.47 -12.38 3.91
N ALA A 373 -6.70 -12.83 2.92
CA ALA A 373 -6.65 -14.25 2.56
C ALA A 373 -5.99 -15.05 3.68
N LYS A 374 -6.80 -15.81 4.45
CA LYS A 374 -6.37 -16.60 5.62
C LYS A 374 -6.53 -18.09 5.39
N ASN A 375 -5.62 -18.86 5.96
CA ASN A 375 -5.78 -20.29 6.15
C ASN A 375 -6.82 -20.59 7.24
N PRO A 376 -7.33 -21.84 7.35
CA PRO A 376 -8.26 -22.20 8.42
C PRO A 376 -7.72 -21.99 9.84
N ASP A 377 -6.40 -21.97 10.02
CA ASP A 377 -5.72 -21.71 11.29
C ASP A 377 -5.51 -20.20 11.57
N GLY A 378 -6.04 -19.32 10.70
CA GLY A 378 -5.91 -17.88 10.81
C GLY A 378 -4.61 -17.28 10.26
N THR A 379 -3.66 -18.10 9.82
CA THR A 379 -2.42 -17.60 9.21
C THR A 379 -2.67 -17.02 7.82
N ALA A 380 -1.91 -15.99 7.45
CA ALA A 380 -2.04 -15.37 6.13
C ALA A 380 -1.62 -16.35 5.01
N GLN A 381 -2.48 -16.51 4.00
CA GLN A 381 -2.14 -17.27 2.79
C GLN A 381 -1.14 -16.51 1.93
N MET A 382 -1.31 -15.20 1.80
CA MET A 382 -0.43 -14.32 1.03
C MET A 382 0.37 -13.43 1.98
N GLN A 383 1.65 -13.24 1.65
CA GLN A 383 2.55 -12.30 2.30
C GLN A 383 3.46 -11.66 1.24
N CYS A 384 4.27 -10.69 1.64
CA CYS A 384 5.19 -10.00 0.75
C CYS A 384 6.04 -10.97 -0.09
N GLN A 385 6.52 -12.06 0.54
CA GLN A 385 7.32 -13.09 -0.11
C GLN A 385 6.57 -13.84 -1.22
N SER A 386 5.23 -13.84 -1.21
CA SER A 386 4.43 -14.51 -2.26
C SER A 386 4.63 -13.85 -3.63
N CYS A 387 4.87 -12.53 -3.65
CA CYS A 387 5.16 -11.76 -4.86
C CYS A 387 6.65 -11.45 -5.01
N HIS A 388 7.34 -11.07 -3.93
CA HIS A 388 8.72 -10.57 -3.99
C HIS A 388 9.78 -11.64 -3.75
N GLY A 389 9.40 -12.84 -3.31
CA GLY A 389 10.30 -13.88 -2.88
C GLY A 389 10.95 -13.59 -1.52
N THR A 390 11.90 -14.42 -1.13
CA THR A 390 12.64 -14.22 0.14
C THR A 390 13.55 -12.99 0.07
N MET A 391 14.06 -12.57 1.21
CA MET A 391 15.03 -11.46 1.29
C MET A 391 16.29 -11.73 0.45
N GLN A 392 16.74 -12.99 0.36
CA GLN A 392 17.84 -13.37 -0.53
C GLN A 392 17.48 -13.23 -2.00
N ALA A 393 16.22 -13.54 -2.37
CA ALA A 393 15.75 -13.34 -3.74
C ALA A 393 15.69 -11.84 -4.08
N VAL A 394 15.21 -11.00 -3.15
CA VAL A 394 15.21 -9.54 -3.30
C VAL A 394 16.62 -8.97 -3.37
N GLY A 395 17.55 -9.51 -2.60
CA GLY A 395 18.96 -9.10 -2.56
C GLY A 395 19.86 -9.77 -3.59
N HIS A 396 19.32 -10.60 -4.49
CA HIS A 396 20.12 -11.33 -5.47
C HIS A 396 20.74 -10.40 -6.52
N GLU A 397 21.98 -10.67 -6.91
CA GLU A 397 22.75 -9.83 -7.84
C GLU A 397 22.12 -9.68 -9.23
N THR A 398 21.37 -10.68 -9.69
CA THR A 398 20.67 -10.64 -10.97
C THR A 398 19.32 -9.92 -10.92
N ARG A 399 18.84 -9.57 -9.72
CA ARG A 399 17.56 -8.90 -9.59
C ARG A 399 17.66 -7.42 -9.95
N GLN A 400 16.71 -6.97 -10.73
CA GLN A 400 16.62 -5.58 -11.18
C GLN A 400 15.47 -4.83 -10.49
N GLY A 401 15.36 -4.96 -9.17
CA GLY A 401 14.31 -4.32 -8.38
C GLY A 401 12.93 -4.82 -8.75
N TRP A 402 12.01 -3.90 -8.95
CA TRP A 402 10.62 -4.22 -9.33
C TRP A 402 10.45 -4.75 -10.75
N LEU A 403 11.50 -4.81 -11.57
CA LEU A 403 11.45 -5.47 -12.88
C LEU A 403 11.24 -7.00 -12.78
N ASN A 404 11.46 -7.57 -11.61
CA ASN A 404 11.26 -8.99 -11.32
C ASN A 404 10.06 -9.23 -10.40
N GLN A 405 8.97 -8.50 -10.61
CA GLN A 405 7.74 -8.67 -9.85
C GLN A 405 6.66 -9.39 -10.67
N PRO A 406 5.84 -10.26 -10.06
CA PRO A 406 4.75 -10.91 -10.73
C PRO A 406 3.63 -9.91 -11.09
N ASN A 407 2.99 -10.12 -12.23
CA ASN A 407 1.73 -9.47 -12.55
C ASN A 407 0.55 -10.24 -11.93
N CYS A 408 -0.63 -9.66 -11.95
CA CYS A 408 -1.81 -10.28 -11.36
C CYS A 408 -2.16 -11.62 -12.03
N GLN A 409 -2.01 -11.69 -13.34
CA GLN A 409 -2.30 -12.89 -14.13
C GLN A 409 -1.39 -14.07 -13.77
N ALA A 410 -0.20 -13.85 -13.21
CA ALA A 410 0.65 -14.96 -12.76
C ALA A 410 -0.05 -15.88 -11.75
N CYS A 411 -0.98 -15.35 -10.95
CA CYS A 411 -1.79 -16.13 -10.01
C CYS A 411 -3.26 -16.21 -10.43
N HIS A 412 -3.78 -15.19 -11.14
CA HIS A 412 -5.19 -15.06 -11.45
C HIS A 412 -5.58 -15.50 -12.87
N HIS A 413 -4.71 -16.18 -13.62
CA HIS A 413 -5.01 -16.67 -14.97
C HIS A 413 -4.52 -18.10 -15.18
N ASP A 414 -5.29 -18.95 -15.81
CA ASP A 414 -4.98 -20.38 -16.05
C ASP A 414 -4.47 -20.67 -17.48
N GLY A 415 -4.24 -19.63 -18.28
CA GLY A 415 -3.87 -19.71 -19.68
C GLY A 415 -5.05 -19.54 -20.64
N LYS A 416 -6.28 -19.46 -20.13
CA LYS A 416 -7.50 -19.27 -20.90
C LYS A 416 -8.38 -18.15 -20.37
N GLN A 417 -8.50 -18.03 -19.05
CA GLN A 417 -9.41 -17.11 -18.40
C GLN A 417 -8.88 -16.69 -17.02
N GLU A 418 -9.44 -15.64 -16.48
CA GLU A 418 -9.17 -15.20 -15.12
C GLU A 418 -9.79 -16.18 -14.11
N ILE A 419 -9.07 -16.44 -13.02
CA ILE A 419 -9.45 -17.41 -11.98
C ILE A 419 -9.07 -16.88 -10.59
N SER A 420 -9.56 -17.55 -9.53
CA SER A 420 -9.09 -17.30 -8.18
C SER A 420 -7.60 -17.62 -8.02
N ALA A 421 -6.86 -16.75 -7.31
CA ALA A 421 -5.48 -17.04 -6.92
C ALA A 421 -5.37 -18.21 -5.93
N ILE A 422 -6.46 -18.57 -5.26
CA ILE A 422 -6.53 -19.74 -4.39
C ILE A 422 -6.99 -20.94 -5.22
N ASP A 423 -6.20 -22.00 -5.22
CA ASP A 423 -6.58 -23.27 -5.83
C ASP A 423 -7.67 -23.94 -4.99
N PRO A 424 -8.87 -24.14 -5.53
CA PRO A 424 -9.99 -24.71 -4.76
C PRO A 424 -9.77 -26.18 -4.35
N ALA A 425 -8.91 -26.92 -5.08
CA ALA A 425 -8.64 -28.32 -4.74
C ALA A 425 -7.73 -28.47 -3.51
N THR A 426 -6.82 -27.53 -3.33
CA THR A 426 -5.82 -27.58 -2.25
C THR A 426 -6.04 -26.52 -1.18
N ASN A 427 -6.89 -25.53 -1.45
CA ASN A 427 -7.09 -24.33 -0.64
C ASN A 427 -5.77 -23.58 -0.34
N THR A 428 -4.85 -23.56 -1.29
CA THR A 428 -3.57 -22.88 -1.20
C THR A 428 -3.38 -21.88 -2.32
N LEU A 429 -2.50 -20.91 -2.09
CA LEU A 429 -2.13 -19.93 -3.12
C LEU A 429 -1.47 -20.66 -4.31
N ARG A 430 -1.90 -20.33 -5.54
CA ARG A 430 -1.31 -20.86 -6.75
C ARG A 430 0.15 -20.46 -6.86
N HIS A 431 0.97 -21.36 -7.36
CA HIS A 431 2.39 -21.11 -7.56
C HIS A 431 2.61 -20.13 -8.71
N VAL A 432 3.37 -19.07 -8.46
CA VAL A 432 3.80 -18.11 -9.47
C VAL A 432 4.86 -18.74 -10.37
N VAL A 433 4.59 -18.88 -11.67
CA VAL A 433 5.49 -19.54 -12.61
C VAL A 433 6.38 -18.56 -13.39
N ASP A 434 5.97 -17.31 -13.57
CA ASP A 434 6.77 -16.29 -14.25
C ASP A 434 6.84 -15.01 -13.41
N THR A 435 8.07 -14.58 -13.09
CA THR A 435 8.36 -13.37 -12.31
C THR A 435 9.04 -12.28 -13.13
N ARG A 436 9.07 -12.40 -14.46
CA ARG A 436 9.76 -11.48 -15.36
C ARG A 436 8.76 -10.62 -16.13
N PHE A 437 8.49 -9.42 -15.66
CA PHE A 437 7.44 -8.60 -16.25
C PHE A 437 7.88 -7.40 -17.03
N ALA A 438 9.13 -6.99 -16.89
CA ALA A 438 9.61 -5.77 -17.52
C ALA A 438 11.01 -5.93 -18.10
N THR A 439 11.30 -5.16 -19.15
CA THR A 439 12.64 -5.03 -19.73
C THR A 439 13.41 -3.84 -19.15
N ASN A 440 12.68 -2.89 -18.60
CA ASN A 440 13.18 -1.73 -17.83
C ASN A 440 12.09 -1.26 -16.85
N LEU A 441 12.31 -0.17 -16.13
CA LEU A 441 11.41 0.35 -15.09
C LEU A 441 9.95 0.51 -15.52
N ASN A 442 9.72 0.87 -16.78
CA ASN A 442 8.40 1.26 -17.28
C ASN A 442 7.94 0.44 -18.48
N THR A 443 8.69 -0.60 -18.87
CA THR A 443 8.39 -1.36 -20.06
C THR A 443 8.20 -2.84 -19.71
N PRO A 444 7.01 -3.39 -19.87
CA PRO A 444 6.76 -4.81 -19.69
C PRO A 444 7.67 -5.68 -20.58
N ALA A 445 7.96 -6.89 -20.14
CA ALA A 445 8.55 -7.89 -20.99
C ALA A 445 7.57 -8.27 -22.11
N THR A 446 8.08 -8.71 -23.26
CA THR A 446 7.22 -9.08 -24.41
C THR A 446 6.18 -10.12 -23.98
N GLY A 447 4.92 -9.84 -24.24
CA GLY A 447 3.78 -10.70 -23.90
C GLY A 447 3.34 -10.65 -22.42
N LEU A 448 3.96 -9.78 -21.61
CA LEU A 448 3.60 -9.56 -20.20
C LEU A 448 3.31 -8.08 -19.98
N SER A 449 2.56 -7.76 -18.94
CA SER A 449 2.27 -6.39 -18.53
C SER A 449 2.58 -6.16 -17.07
N LEU A 450 3.08 -4.97 -16.75
CA LEU A 450 3.17 -4.52 -15.37
C LEU A 450 1.79 -4.04 -14.95
N TYR A 451 1.33 -4.44 -13.77
CA TYR A 451 0.03 -4.03 -13.25
C TYR A 451 -0.18 -2.51 -13.31
N ARG A 452 0.79 -1.75 -12.83
CA ARG A 452 0.77 -0.28 -12.78
C ARG A 452 0.74 0.42 -14.15
N PHE A 453 1.00 -0.27 -15.26
CA PHE A 453 0.99 0.26 -16.63
C PHE A 453 0.06 -0.53 -17.56
N SER A 454 -0.71 -1.46 -16.99
CA SER A 454 -1.61 -2.30 -17.74
C SER A 454 -2.98 -1.66 -17.82
N THR A 455 -3.59 -1.77 -19.00
CA THR A 455 -4.95 -1.33 -19.25
C THR A 455 -5.87 -2.54 -19.38
N GLY A 456 -7.10 -2.34 -18.98
CA GLY A 456 -8.17 -3.32 -19.12
C GLY A 456 -9.31 -2.79 -19.96
N HIS A 457 -10.52 -3.01 -19.52
CA HIS A 457 -11.75 -2.62 -20.18
C HIS A 457 -11.80 -1.12 -20.52
N GLY A 458 -11.99 -0.78 -21.79
CA GLY A 458 -12.14 0.60 -22.23
C GLY A 458 -10.93 1.49 -21.96
N ASP A 459 -9.71 0.95 -22.08
CA ASP A 459 -8.44 1.64 -21.86
C ASP A 459 -8.24 2.21 -20.44
N LEU A 460 -9.05 1.77 -19.46
CA LEU A 460 -8.80 2.07 -18.07
C LEU A 460 -7.55 1.33 -17.57
N GLN A 461 -6.74 2.02 -16.80
CA GLN A 461 -5.66 1.38 -16.06
C GLN A 461 -6.22 0.37 -15.06
N CYS A 462 -5.53 -0.74 -14.83
CA CYS A 462 -5.97 -1.75 -13.86
C CYS A 462 -6.16 -1.11 -12.46
N GLU A 463 -5.26 -0.20 -12.08
CA GLU A 463 -5.34 0.52 -10.82
C GLU A 463 -6.54 1.48 -10.72
N ALA A 464 -7.14 1.90 -11.83
CA ALA A 464 -8.34 2.73 -11.82
C ALA A 464 -9.55 2.00 -11.20
N CYS A 465 -9.64 0.67 -11.38
CA CYS A 465 -10.70 -0.16 -10.81
C CYS A 465 -10.28 -0.86 -9.51
N HIS A 466 -9.02 -1.29 -9.44
CA HIS A 466 -8.52 -2.11 -8.34
C HIS A 466 -7.78 -1.31 -7.27
N GLY A 467 -7.41 -0.06 -7.52
CA GLY A 467 -6.50 0.70 -6.67
C GLY A 467 -5.06 0.20 -6.76
N SER A 468 -4.16 0.86 -6.04
CA SER A 468 -2.74 0.52 -6.02
C SER A 468 -2.49 -0.81 -5.31
N THR A 469 -1.45 -1.52 -5.72
CA THR A 469 -1.11 -2.86 -5.23
C THR A 469 -0.90 -2.90 -3.71
N HIS A 470 -0.26 -1.87 -3.14
CA HIS A 470 0.01 -1.76 -1.71
C HIS A 470 -0.91 -0.72 -1.08
N ALA A 471 -1.47 -1.06 0.08
CA ALA A 471 -2.31 -0.21 0.92
C ALA A 471 -3.72 0.13 0.39
N ILE A 472 -4.00 0.03 -0.91
CA ILE A 472 -5.33 0.35 -1.46
C ILE A 472 -6.06 -0.87 -2.01
N TYR A 473 -5.37 -1.83 -2.58
CA TYR A 473 -5.93 -2.93 -3.38
C TYR A 473 -6.71 -3.97 -2.57
N PRO A 474 -7.96 -4.21 -2.92
CA PRO A 474 -9.06 -3.38 -2.51
C PRO A 474 -9.21 -3.49 -0.99
N ALA A 475 -9.04 -2.42 -0.29
CA ALA A 475 -9.25 -2.36 1.15
C ALA A 475 -10.73 -2.10 1.47
N HIS A 476 -11.12 -2.13 2.73
CA HIS A 476 -12.50 -1.88 3.13
C HIS A 476 -12.71 -0.54 3.82
N GLU A 477 -11.64 0.17 4.07
CA GLU A 477 -11.68 1.38 4.89
C GLU A 477 -11.80 2.65 4.06
N ALA A 478 -11.42 3.75 4.67
CA ALA A 478 -11.49 5.09 4.09
C ALA A 478 -10.67 5.26 2.81
N ASP A 479 -9.69 4.42 2.56
CA ASP A 479 -8.86 4.42 1.35
C ASP A 479 -9.58 3.90 0.09
N ASN A 480 -10.79 3.30 0.22
CA ASN A 480 -11.67 2.99 -0.90
C ASN A 480 -12.57 4.16 -1.34
N LYS A 481 -12.16 5.40 -1.13
CA LYS A 481 -12.97 6.60 -1.44
C LYS A 481 -13.42 6.68 -2.89
N VAL A 482 -12.55 6.32 -3.84
CA VAL A 482 -12.89 6.33 -5.26
C VAL A 482 -14.00 5.35 -5.57
N SER A 483 -13.88 4.10 -5.14
CA SER A 483 -14.92 3.08 -5.34
C SER A 483 -16.24 3.49 -4.73
N LEU A 484 -16.22 4.00 -3.49
CA LEU A 484 -17.40 4.51 -2.80
C LEU A 484 -18.09 5.64 -3.59
N ALA A 485 -17.30 6.57 -4.16
CA ALA A 485 -17.83 7.70 -4.90
C ALA A 485 -18.46 7.28 -6.23
N VAL A 486 -17.90 6.31 -6.94
CA VAL A 486 -18.33 5.96 -8.31
C VAL A 486 -19.38 4.84 -8.35
N GLN A 487 -19.41 3.94 -7.36
CA GLN A 487 -20.33 2.79 -7.35
C GLN A 487 -21.16 2.64 -6.07
N GLY A 488 -20.94 3.49 -5.04
CA GLY A 488 -21.72 3.50 -3.80
C GLY A 488 -21.27 2.51 -2.73
N HIS A 489 -20.24 1.70 -2.98
CA HIS A 489 -19.67 0.76 -2.00
C HIS A 489 -18.16 0.58 -2.19
N ALA A 490 -17.48 0.11 -1.14
CA ALA A 490 -16.05 -0.20 -1.18
C ALA A 490 -15.77 -1.44 -2.05
N GLY A 491 -14.49 -1.70 -2.32
CA GLY A 491 -14.01 -2.80 -3.13
C GLY A 491 -13.70 -2.40 -4.56
N THR A 492 -13.30 -3.38 -5.37
CA THR A 492 -13.04 -3.17 -6.81
C THR A 492 -14.26 -2.55 -7.50
N ILE A 493 -14.05 -1.62 -8.43
CA ILE A 493 -15.15 -1.08 -9.24
C ILE A 493 -15.68 -2.18 -10.15
N ALA A 494 -16.87 -2.70 -9.83
CA ALA A 494 -17.51 -3.82 -10.50
C ALA A 494 -18.92 -3.48 -11.02
N GLU A 495 -19.49 -2.31 -10.66
CA GLU A 495 -20.81 -1.87 -11.09
C GLU A 495 -20.74 -1.25 -12.49
N CYS A 496 -21.34 -1.90 -13.49
CA CYS A 496 -21.35 -1.39 -14.86
C CYS A 496 -21.93 0.04 -14.95
N ALA A 497 -22.95 0.33 -14.14
CA ALA A 497 -23.58 1.66 -14.06
C ALA A 497 -22.64 2.77 -13.55
N ALA A 498 -21.51 2.44 -12.94
CA ALA A 498 -20.50 3.43 -12.56
C ALA A 498 -19.97 4.19 -13.79
N CYS A 499 -19.87 3.51 -14.94
CA CYS A 499 -19.36 4.08 -16.18
C CYS A 499 -20.44 4.20 -17.28
N HIS A 500 -21.39 3.27 -17.34
CA HIS A 500 -22.36 3.17 -18.44
C HIS A 500 -23.72 3.71 -18.04
N THR A 501 -24.26 4.71 -18.77
CA THR A 501 -25.63 5.18 -18.59
C THR A 501 -26.64 4.08 -18.93
N THR A 502 -26.36 3.30 -19.97
CA THR A 502 -27.10 2.09 -20.30
C THR A 502 -26.16 0.93 -20.05
N VAL A 503 -26.48 0.09 -19.09
CA VAL A 503 -25.70 -1.11 -18.79
C VAL A 503 -25.71 -2.00 -20.04
N PRO A 504 -24.55 -2.38 -20.59
CA PRO A 504 -24.48 -3.26 -21.74
C PRO A 504 -25.12 -4.61 -21.43
N ASP A 505 -25.96 -5.09 -22.35
CA ASP A 505 -26.48 -6.45 -22.32
C ASP A 505 -25.40 -7.39 -22.85
N THR A 506 -24.61 -7.96 -21.96
CA THR A 506 -23.50 -8.85 -22.29
C THR A 506 -23.27 -9.88 -21.21
N VAL A 507 -23.07 -11.10 -21.62
CA VAL A 507 -22.86 -12.24 -20.71
C VAL A 507 -21.39 -12.48 -20.37
N THR A 508 -20.48 -11.97 -21.22
CA THR A 508 -19.01 -12.16 -21.06
C THR A 508 -18.21 -10.95 -21.56
N GLY A 509 -18.86 -9.86 -21.91
CA GLY A 509 -18.20 -8.70 -22.53
C GLY A 509 -17.65 -7.66 -21.56
N GLY A 510 -17.90 -7.81 -20.28
CA GLY A 510 -17.40 -6.92 -19.24
C GLY A 510 -15.92 -7.14 -18.91
N PRO A 511 -15.35 -6.36 -17.98
CA PRO A 511 -14.00 -6.57 -17.49
C PRO A 511 -13.80 -8.03 -17.05
N HIS A 512 -12.69 -8.65 -17.47
CA HIS A 512 -12.37 -10.06 -17.18
C HIS A 512 -13.45 -11.08 -17.59
N GLY A 513 -14.30 -10.74 -18.55
CA GLY A 513 -15.41 -11.59 -18.95
C GLY A 513 -16.58 -11.58 -17.96
N MET A 514 -16.70 -10.53 -17.15
CA MET A 514 -17.82 -10.39 -16.21
C MET A 514 -19.13 -10.12 -16.95
N HIS A 515 -20.20 -10.68 -16.42
CA HIS A 515 -21.58 -10.32 -16.75
C HIS A 515 -22.06 -9.13 -15.90
N PRO A 516 -23.13 -8.42 -16.29
CA PRO A 516 -23.76 -7.42 -15.43
C PRO A 516 -24.24 -8.03 -14.10
N VAL A 517 -24.18 -7.24 -13.04
CA VAL A 517 -24.69 -7.66 -11.72
C VAL A 517 -26.00 -6.91 -11.47
N GLY A 518 -27.13 -7.60 -11.48
CA GLY A 518 -28.41 -6.98 -11.29
C GLY A 518 -29.58 -7.94 -11.52
N GLN A 519 -30.81 -7.42 -11.37
CA GLN A 519 -32.03 -8.21 -11.50
C GLN A 519 -32.21 -8.78 -12.94
N SER A 520 -31.86 -8.01 -13.97
CA SER A 520 -31.92 -8.51 -15.36
C SER A 520 -31.05 -9.75 -15.58
N TRP A 521 -29.84 -9.79 -14.98
CA TRP A 521 -29.01 -10.97 -15.07
C TRP A 521 -29.61 -12.20 -14.37
N ILE A 522 -30.32 -11.99 -13.25
CA ILE A 522 -31.02 -13.07 -12.57
C ILE A 522 -32.13 -13.67 -13.45
N GLU A 523 -32.75 -12.86 -14.29
CA GLU A 523 -33.82 -13.26 -15.21
C GLU A 523 -33.28 -13.94 -16.50
N ASP A 524 -32.11 -13.50 -16.99
CA ASP A 524 -31.60 -13.87 -18.32
C ASP A 524 -30.43 -14.89 -18.30
N HIS A 525 -29.89 -15.25 -17.11
CA HIS A 525 -28.67 -16.07 -17.04
C HIS A 525 -28.87 -17.55 -17.39
N GLU A 526 -30.12 -18.04 -17.40
CA GLU A 526 -30.47 -19.43 -17.69
C GLU A 526 -29.98 -19.83 -19.08
N ASP A 527 -30.35 -19.08 -20.13
CA ASP A 527 -29.93 -19.34 -21.51
C ASP A 527 -28.40 -19.46 -21.65
N VAL A 528 -27.66 -18.64 -20.91
CA VAL A 528 -26.19 -18.63 -20.92
C VAL A 528 -25.61 -19.85 -20.20
N ALA A 529 -26.25 -20.27 -19.10
CA ALA A 529 -25.83 -21.44 -18.33
C ALA A 529 -26.10 -22.73 -19.10
N GLU A 530 -27.24 -22.82 -19.82
CA GLU A 530 -27.55 -23.95 -20.69
C GLU A 530 -26.53 -24.11 -21.82
N ASP A 531 -26.10 -22.99 -22.44
CA ASP A 531 -25.14 -23.05 -23.54
C ASP A 531 -23.74 -23.46 -23.08
N ASN A 532 -23.24 -22.96 -21.94
CA ASN A 532 -21.89 -23.26 -21.47
C ASN A 532 -21.70 -22.93 -19.96
N ALA A 533 -22.27 -23.72 -19.08
CA ALA A 533 -22.06 -23.57 -17.62
C ALA A 533 -20.59 -23.63 -17.20
N ASP A 534 -19.73 -24.31 -17.94
CA ASP A 534 -18.32 -24.49 -17.58
C ASP A 534 -17.54 -23.15 -17.48
N GLN A 535 -17.95 -22.13 -18.22
CA GLN A 535 -17.33 -20.79 -18.12
C GLN A 535 -17.56 -20.15 -16.75
N CYS A 536 -18.68 -20.44 -16.08
CA CYS A 536 -19.03 -19.87 -14.77
C CYS A 536 -18.09 -20.34 -13.66
N LYS A 537 -17.45 -21.51 -13.83
CA LYS A 537 -16.54 -22.10 -12.84
C LYS A 537 -15.35 -21.21 -12.49
N ALA A 538 -14.93 -20.34 -13.39
CA ALA A 538 -13.82 -19.44 -13.19
C ALA A 538 -14.03 -18.54 -11.96
N CYS A 539 -15.23 -18.01 -11.81
CA CYS A 539 -15.60 -17.10 -10.74
C CYS A 539 -16.45 -17.78 -9.67
N HIS A 540 -17.36 -18.67 -10.04
CA HIS A 540 -18.30 -19.32 -9.12
C HIS A 540 -17.81 -20.64 -8.53
N GLY A 541 -16.54 -21.02 -8.80
CA GLY A 541 -15.93 -22.25 -8.27
C GLY A 541 -16.17 -23.48 -9.14
N SER A 542 -15.25 -24.45 -9.08
CA SER A 542 -15.30 -25.68 -9.91
C SER A 542 -16.52 -26.55 -9.64
N ASP A 543 -17.15 -26.38 -8.49
CA ASP A 543 -18.35 -27.06 -8.03
C ASP A 543 -19.60 -26.16 -8.03
N TYR A 544 -19.50 -24.94 -8.57
CA TYR A 544 -20.53 -23.90 -8.62
C TYR A 544 -21.05 -23.43 -7.26
N ARG A 545 -20.29 -23.64 -6.17
CA ARG A 545 -20.67 -23.26 -4.79
C ARG A 545 -20.11 -21.91 -4.35
N GLY A 546 -19.67 -21.11 -5.31
CA GLY A 546 -19.09 -19.80 -5.07
C GLY A 546 -17.60 -19.85 -4.75
N SER A 547 -16.92 -18.77 -5.07
CA SER A 547 -15.50 -18.56 -4.76
C SER A 547 -15.27 -17.12 -4.25
N VAL A 548 -14.01 -16.76 -3.99
CA VAL A 548 -13.66 -15.38 -3.63
C VAL A 548 -13.97 -14.39 -4.75
N LEU A 549 -14.02 -14.84 -6.02
CA LEU A 549 -14.34 -14.00 -7.17
C LEU A 549 -15.83 -13.73 -7.35
N SER A 550 -16.72 -14.58 -6.82
CA SER A 550 -18.17 -14.37 -6.82
C SER A 550 -18.68 -13.73 -5.51
N LYS A 551 -17.78 -13.17 -4.70
CA LYS A 551 -18.12 -12.55 -3.42
C LYS A 551 -18.82 -11.20 -3.63
N THR A 552 -19.93 -10.98 -2.95
CA THR A 552 -20.62 -9.69 -2.93
C THR A 552 -19.80 -8.65 -2.16
N TRP A 553 -19.69 -7.44 -2.70
CA TRP A 553 -19.03 -6.31 -2.04
C TRP A 553 -19.98 -5.45 -1.22
N THR A 554 -21.29 -5.65 -1.41
CA THR A 554 -22.37 -4.96 -0.69
C THR A 554 -23.54 -5.92 -0.52
N ASP A 555 -24.51 -5.57 0.35
CA ASP A 555 -25.74 -6.33 0.48
C ASP A 555 -26.53 -6.28 -0.83
N ARG A 556 -27.11 -7.41 -1.22
CA ARG A 556 -27.89 -7.56 -2.44
C ARG A 556 -29.21 -8.24 -2.14
N VAL A 557 -30.26 -7.82 -2.82
CA VAL A 557 -31.57 -8.48 -2.79
C VAL A 557 -32.04 -8.68 -4.22
N PHE A 558 -32.36 -9.91 -4.57
CA PHE A 558 -32.88 -10.28 -5.89
C PHE A 558 -34.22 -10.98 -5.76
N SER A 559 -35.11 -10.71 -6.74
CA SER A 559 -36.33 -11.46 -6.91
C SER A 559 -36.03 -12.72 -7.73
N VAL A 560 -36.40 -13.86 -7.20
CA VAL A 560 -36.30 -15.19 -7.84
C VAL A 560 -37.69 -15.82 -7.86
N GLU A 561 -37.89 -16.95 -8.56
CA GLU A 561 -39.20 -17.61 -8.67
C GLU A 561 -39.86 -17.85 -7.32
N ASP A 562 -39.10 -18.29 -6.31
CA ASP A 562 -39.57 -18.59 -4.96
C ASP A 562 -39.70 -17.35 -4.04
N GLY A 563 -39.57 -16.12 -4.57
CA GLY A 563 -39.66 -14.88 -3.80
C GLY A 563 -38.38 -14.05 -3.82
N GLN A 564 -38.06 -13.37 -2.71
CA GLN A 564 -36.84 -12.56 -2.60
C GLN A 564 -35.77 -13.30 -1.82
N LYS A 565 -34.54 -13.25 -2.33
CA LYS A 565 -33.34 -13.74 -1.63
C LYS A 565 -32.38 -12.61 -1.33
N SER A 566 -31.85 -12.60 -0.11
CA SER A 566 -30.92 -11.59 0.37
C SER A 566 -29.52 -12.20 0.50
N PHE A 567 -28.53 -11.50 -0.01
CA PHE A 567 -27.12 -11.87 0.02
C PHE A 567 -26.33 -10.79 0.75
N PRO A 568 -25.91 -11.02 1.99
CA PRO A 568 -25.15 -10.02 2.73
C PRO A 568 -23.77 -9.79 2.10
N LYS A 569 -23.18 -8.63 2.35
CA LYS A 569 -21.79 -8.32 1.99
C LYS A 569 -20.88 -9.48 2.41
N GLY A 570 -20.07 -9.95 1.47
CA GLY A 570 -19.14 -11.05 1.70
C GLY A 570 -19.67 -12.44 1.35
N HIS A 571 -20.95 -12.57 1.03
CA HIS A 571 -21.52 -13.83 0.55
C HIS A 571 -20.91 -14.23 -0.79
N LYS A 572 -20.57 -15.51 -0.94
CA LYS A 572 -20.06 -16.08 -2.19
C LYS A 572 -21.22 -16.63 -2.99
N ILE A 573 -21.63 -15.88 -4.01
CA ILE A 573 -22.78 -16.27 -4.85
C ILE A 573 -22.50 -17.60 -5.55
N SER A 574 -23.45 -18.52 -5.43
CA SER A 574 -23.45 -19.87 -5.98
C SER A 574 -24.74 -20.18 -6.73
N CYS A 575 -24.70 -21.10 -7.68
CA CYS A 575 -25.93 -21.61 -8.32
C CYS A 575 -26.90 -22.19 -7.28
N TYR A 576 -26.37 -22.86 -6.25
CA TYR A 576 -27.15 -23.51 -5.19
C TYR A 576 -27.81 -22.53 -4.19
N ASP A 577 -27.60 -21.24 -4.34
CA ASP A 577 -28.31 -20.24 -3.55
C ASP A 577 -29.77 -20.07 -4.01
N CYS A 578 -30.03 -20.35 -5.31
CA CYS A 578 -31.34 -20.14 -5.91
C CYS A 578 -31.99 -21.41 -6.47
N HIS A 579 -31.20 -22.37 -6.96
CA HIS A 579 -31.64 -23.62 -7.58
C HIS A 579 -30.64 -24.77 -7.38
N ASP A 580 -30.95 -25.98 -7.81
CA ASP A 580 -30.19 -27.20 -7.53
C ASP A 580 -28.93 -27.38 -8.41
N GLY A 581 -28.29 -26.30 -8.81
CA GLY A 581 -27.04 -26.32 -9.58
C GLY A 581 -27.19 -25.76 -10.99
N PRO A 582 -26.12 -25.79 -11.81
CA PRO A 582 -26.08 -25.08 -13.09
C PRO A 582 -27.06 -25.61 -14.14
N ASN A 583 -27.65 -26.78 -13.95
CA ASN A 583 -28.63 -27.41 -14.86
C ASN A 583 -29.86 -27.90 -14.09
N GLY A 584 -30.13 -27.37 -12.93
CA GLY A 584 -31.29 -27.73 -12.10
C GLY A 584 -32.39 -26.70 -12.16
N ASP A 585 -33.64 -27.14 -12.32
CA ASP A 585 -34.82 -26.31 -12.18
C ASP A 585 -35.00 -25.79 -10.76
#